data_d09df23ced3056d2a001d265b7420a94
#
_entry.id   d09df23ced3056d2a001d265b7420a94
#
_cell.length_a   1.000
_cell.length_b   1.000
_cell.length_c   1.000
_cell.angle_alpha   90.00
_cell.angle_beta   90.00
_cell.angle_gamma   90.00
#
_symmetry.space_group_name_H-M   'P 1'
#
loop_
_entity.id
_entity.type
_entity.pdbx_description
1 polymer ?
#
loop_
_entity_poly.entity_id
_entity_poly.type
_entity_poly.pdbx_seq_one_letter_code
_entity_poly.pdbx_strand_id
1 'polypeptide(L)'
;NNRIVNYTLEKSIVDGVNVDNRVYRIKTEATENGGVIMQGEHVKVETRYTGKTEEVSSKETKNYSKTELNRSVINPSQIKLILTTYRDAVYTEMFNDPQREPQFEYLPKTLIFALNEAHATNIVNIAKDVFGEVCPNADMDRYVQKITYSSGDSNELIRQFRNDRDFRIAVTCTLVATGTDVKPLEVVMFMRDVESEPLYIQMKGRGVRTIGDEQLRNVTPNAVSKDCFFLVDAVGVTEHTMSIPEQGEGPDTEVITLKVLLERIAHGNLPDMYIKRLASTLARLHNKADGEQRAEFERLAHDSMD
;
A
#
# COMPACT_ATOMS: atom_id res chain seq x y z
N ASN A 1 -13.44 5.82 31.10
CA ASN A 1 -13.44 5.05 29.84
C ASN A 1 -14.16 3.73 30.06
N ASN A 2 -15.45 3.67 29.72
CA ASN A 2 -16.22 2.44 29.77
C ASN A 2 -15.98 1.63 28.48
N ARG A 3 -14.82 0.96 28.36
CA ARG A 3 -14.60 -0.03 27.31
C ARG A 3 -15.27 -1.33 27.72
N ILE A 4 -16.33 -1.71 27.03
CA ILE A 4 -17.06 -2.97 27.27
C ILE A 4 -16.32 -4.14 26.60
N VAL A 5 -15.72 -3.92 25.42
CA VAL A 5 -14.92 -4.90 24.68
C VAL A 5 -13.74 -4.19 24.01
N ASN A 6 -12.56 -4.81 24.02
CA ASN A 6 -11.39 -4.36 23.25
C ASN A 6 -11.15 -5.37 22.13
N TYR A 7 -11.64 -5.05 20.92
CA TYR A 7 -11.40 -5.82 19.71
C TYR A 7 -10.31 -5.12 18.92
N THR A 8 -9.06 -5.62 19.06
CA THR A 8 -7.88 -5.01 18.43
C THR A 8 -7.74 -5.42 16.97
N LEU A 9 -6.89 -4.70 16.21
CA LEU A 9 -6.58 -5.05 14.82
C LEU A 9 -5.97 -6.47 14.75
N GLU A 10 -5.03 -6.77 15.65
CA GLU A 10 -4.38 -8.10 15.72
C GLU A 10 -5.41 -9.21 15.91
N LYS A 11 -6.36 -9.00 16.83
CA LYS A 11 -7.43 -9.96 17.04
C LYS A 11 -8.29 -10.12 15.79
N SER A 12 -8.62 -9.04 15.11
CA SER A 12 -9.39 -9.09 13.86
C SER A 12 -8.67 -9.79 12.71
N ILE A 13 -7.33 -9.74 12.70
CA ILE A 13 -6.49 -10.47 11.74
C ILE A 13 -6.49 -11.97 12.08
N VAL A 14 -6.31 -12.32 13.35
CA VAL A 14 -6.40 -13.72 13.82
C VAL A 14 -7.76 -14.31 13.53
N ASP A 15 -8.84 -13.57 13.74
CA ASP A 15 -10.22 -13.98 13.45
C ASP A 15 -10.54 -14.01 11.93
N GLY A 16 -9.59 -13.66 11.06
CA GLY A 16 -9.76 -13.66 9.60
C GLY A 16 -10.70 -12.56 9.05
N VAL A 17 -11.05 -11.57 9.87
CA VAL A 17 -11.92 -10.44 9.48
C VAL A 17 -11.15 -9.39 8.71
N ASN A 18 -9.86 -9.20 9.03
CA ASN A 18 -8.95 -8.28 8.35
C ASN A 18 -7.68 -9.02 7.90
N VAL A 19 -6.97 -8.44 6.94
CA VAL A 19 -5.64 -8.89 6.53
C VAL A 19 -4.56 -7.99 7.14
N ASP A 20 -3.36 -8.55 7.34
CA ASP A 20 -2.20 -7.81 7.81
C ASP A 20 -1.55 -6.99 6.68
N ASN A 21 -0.67 -6.08 7.02
CA ASN A 21 0.14 -5.34 6.05
C ASN A 21 1.57 -5.85 5.99
N ARG A 22 2.17 -5.70 4.82
CA ARG A 22 3.61 -5.77 4.61
C ARG A 22 4.11 -4.39 4.24
N VAL A 23 5.22 -3.96 4.82
CA VAL A 23 5.82 -2.65 4.51
C VAL A 23 6.86 -2.82 3.42
N TYR A 24 6.70 -2.10 2.33
CA TYR A 24 7.70 -1.96 1.28
C TYR A 24 8.22 -0.52 1.28
N ARG A 25 9.53 -0.33 1.56
CA ARG A 25 10.13 0.99 1.63
C ARG A 25 10.86 1.31 0.35
N ILE A 26 10.47 2.40 -0.30
CA ILE A 26 11.20 2.95 -1.44
C ILE A 26 12.17 4.00 -0.90
N LYS A 27 13.44 3.63 -0.83
CA LYS A 27 14.51 4.52 -0.41
C LYS A 27 15.11 5.20 -1.63
N THR A 28 15.10 6.51 -1.65
CA THR A 28 15.80 7.32 -2.65
C THR A 28 16.93 8.08 -1.97
N GLU A 29 17.97 8.45 -2.70
CA GLU A 29 19.07 9.29 -2.14
C GLU A 29 18.50 10.57 -1.51
N ALA A 30 17.45 11.12 -2.09
CA ALA A 30 16.77 12.31 -1.58
C ALA A 30 16.06 12.03 -0.23
N THR A 31 15.48 10.84 -0.04
CA THR A 31 14.81 10.49 1.21
C THR A 31 15.78 10.05 2.31
N GLU A 32 16.98 9.58 1.98
CA GLU A 32 17.97 9.14 2.95
C GLU A 32 18.90 10.27 3.41
N ASN A 33 19.37 11.11 2.47
CA ASN A 33 20.47 12.05 2.73
C ASN A 33 20.08 13.52 2.56
N GLY A 34 18.81 13.81 2.23
CA GLY A 34 18.43 15.12 1.70
C GLY A 34 18.77 15.22 0.20
N GLY A 35 18.08 16.07 -0.52
CA GLY A 35 18.22 16.17 -1.97
C GLY A 35 19.01 17.41 -2.37
N VAL A 36 19.71 17.28 -3.49
CA VAL A 36 20.30 18.41 -4.19
C VAL A 36 19.40 18.75 -5.36
N ILE A 37 18.82 19.95 -5.38
CA ILE A 37 18.13 20.46 -6.55
C ILE A 37 19.16 21.13 -7.45
N MET A 38 19.33 20.57 -8.65
CA MET A 38 20.31 21.10 -9.59
C MET A 38 19.85 22.42 -10.20
N GLN A 39 20.81 23.25 -10.61
CA GLN A 39 20.53 24.50 -11.30
C GLN A 39 19.68 24.25 -12.56
N GLY A 40 18.56 24.96 -12.68
CA GLY A 40 17.61 24.81 -13.80
C GLY A 40 16.46 23.85 -13.57
N GLU A 41 16.42 23.14 -12.45
CA GLU A 41 15.29 22.29 -12.09
C GLU A 41 14.14 23.14 -11.52
N HIS A 42 12.92 22.94 -12.05
CA HIS A 42 11.73 23.64 -11.58
C HIS A 42 11.13 22.87 -10.41
N VAL A 43 11.11 23.49 -9.24
CA VAL A 43 10.57 22.88 -8.02
C VAL A 43 9.41 23.73 -7.50
N LYS A 44 8.29 23.07 -7.16
CA LYS A 44 7.17 23.70 -6.48
C LYS A 44 7.37 23.60 -4.97
N VAL A 45 7.54 24.76 -4.32
CA VAL A 45 7.68 24.86 -2.87
C VAL A 45 6.38 25.38 -2.28
N GLU A 46 5.78 24.63 -1.36
CA GLU A 46 4.61 25.08 -0.61
C GLU A 46 5.02 25.63 0.76
N THR A 47 4.59 26.85 1.08
CA THR A 47 4.89 27.47 2.35
C THR A 47 3.87 27.02 3.40
N ARG A 48 4.34 26.36 4.46
CA ARG A 48 3.58 25.69 5.53
C ARG A 48 2.48 26.53 6.20
N TYR A 49 2.62 27.85 6.19
CA TYR A 49 1.68 28.76 6.88
C TYR A 49 0.65 29.44 5.97
N THR A 50 0.88 29.48 4.67
CA THR A 50 0.04 30.23 3.74
C THR A 50 -0.65 29.38 2.69
N GLY A 51 -0.25 28.10 2.54
CA GLY A 51 -0.73 27.21 1.48
C GLY A 51 -0.42 27.72 0.06
N LYS A 52 0.42 28.72 -0.08
CA LYS A 52 0.83 29.24 -1.39
C LYS A 52 1.91 28.35 -1.97
N THR A 53 1.65 27.85 -3.15
CA THR A 53 2.65 27.12 -3.96
C THR A 53 3.37 28.13 -4.84
N GLU A 54 4.67 28.28 -4.67
CA GLU A 54 5.51 29.08 -5.55
C GLU A 54 6.39 28.17 -6.41
N GLU A 55 6.42 28.44 -7.71
CA GLU A 55 7.32 27.77 -8.63
C GLU A 55 8.68 28.49 -8.54
N VAL A 56 9.66 27.82 -7.94
CA VAL A 56 11.02 28.35 -7.80
C VAL A 56 11.90 27.64 -8.80
N SER A 57 12.38 28.40 -9.79
CA SER A 57 13.50 27.95 -10.62
C SER A 57 14.78 28.15 -9.82
N SER A 58 15.49 27.07 -9.52
CA SER A 58 16.75 27.16 -8.81
C SER A 58 17.79 27.84 -9.69
N LYS A 59 18.18 29.08 -9.36
CA LYS A 59 19.31 29.76 -9.96
C LYS A 59 20.66 29.23 -9.48
N GLU A 60 20.65 28.45 -8.41
CA GLU A 60 21.81 27.82 -7.78
C GLU A 60 21.46 26.44 -7.28
N THR A 61 22.45 25.55 -7.23
CA THR A 61 22.27 24.23 -6.60
C THR A 61 22.01 24.41 -5.09
N LYS A 62 20.85 23.99 -4.61
CA LYS A 62 20.49 24.06 -3.19
C LYS A 62 20.41 22.67 -2.57
N ASN A 63 21.04 22.52 -1.42
CA ASN A 63 20.91 21.33 -0.59
C ASN A 63 19.71 21.48 0.34
N TYR A 64 18.82 20.50 0.33
CA TYR A 64 17.68 20.42 1.23
C TYR A 64 17.88 19.28 2.22
N SER A 65 17.55 19.51 3.48
CA SER A 65 17.55 18.44 4.48
C SER A 65 16.44 17.41 4.17
N LYS A 66 16.64 16.18 4.62
CA LYS A 66 15.63 15.10 4.52
C LYS A 66 14.23 15.59 4.96
N THR A 67 14.17 16.36 6.03
CA THR A 67 12.93 16.90 6.61
C THR A 67 12.26 17.95 5.71
N GLU A 68 13.04 18.77 5.01
CA GLU A 68 12.52 19.80 4.11
C GLU A 68 12.02 19.22 2.78
N LEU A 69 12.74 18.24 2.22
CA LEU A 69 12.32 17.55 1.00
C LEU A 69 11.02 16.74 1.21
N ASN A 70 10.90 16.03 2.34
CA ASN A 70 9.72 15.22 2.63
C ASN A 70 8.48 16.04 2.98
N ARG A 71 8.64 17.30 3.38
CA ARG A 71 7.55 18.14 3.90
C ARG A 71 7.12 19.28 2.97
N SER A 72 7.98 19.73 2.09
CA SER A 72 7.76 21.01 1.39
C SER A 72 8.03 20.98 -0.11
N VAL A 73 8.70 19.95 -0.64
CA VAL A 73 9.17 19.95 -2.03
C VAL A 73 8.47 18.86 -2.84
N ILE A 74 7.70 19.32 -3.83
CA ILE A 74 7.06 18.45 -4.83
C ILE A 74 8.00 18.37 -6.03
N ASN A 75 8.87 17.35 -6.06
CA ASN A 75 9.81 17.14 -7.15
C ASN A 75 9.27 16.09 -8.14
N PRO A 76 8.96 16.47 -9.41
CA PRO A 76 8.49 15.54 -10.43
C PRO A 76 9.46 14.39 -10.71
N SER A 77 10.78 14.63 -10.67
CA SER A 77 11.79 13.59 -10.87
C SER A 77 11.75 12.55 -9.76
N GLN A 78 11.53 12.96 -8.51
CA GLN A 78 11.37 12.05 -7.39
C GLN A 78 10.08 11.22 -7.49
N ILE A 79 8.96 11.85 -7.86
CA ILE A 79 7.69 11.14 -8.11
C ILE A 79 7.90 10.08 -9.20
N LYS A 80 8.56 10.45 -10.30
CA LYS A 80 8.86 9.50 -11.39
C LYS A 80 9.72 8.34 -10.90
N LEU A 81 10.77 8.61 -10.13
CA LEU A 81 11.65 7.59 -9.56
C LEU A 81 10.86 6.63 -8.66
N ILE A 82 10.04 7.15 -7.74
CA ILE A 82 9.21 6.33 -6.83
C ILE A 82 8.25 5.44 -7.63
N LEU A 83 7.53 5.99 -8.60
CA LEU A 83 6.57 5.24 -9.40
C LEU A 83 7.25 4.20 -10.29
N THR A 84 8.43 4.50 -10.85
CA THR A 84 9.23 3.54 -11.63
C THR A 84 9.73 2.41 -10.73
N THR A 85 10.27 2.73 -9.55
CA THR A 85 10.71 1.72 -8.58
C THR A 85 9.54 0.82 -8.14
N TYR A 86 8.37 1.40 -7.87
CA TYR A 86 7.17 0.64 -7.56
C TYR A 86 6.76 -0.28 -8.71
N ARG A 87 6.71 0.23 -9.95
CA ARG A 87 6.40 -0.55 -11.15
C ARG A 87 7.31 -1.76 -11.29
N ASP A 88 8.60 -1.54 -11.12
CA ASP A 88 9.62 -2.58 -11.31
C ASP A 88 9.59 -3.63 -10.18
N ALA A 89 9.23 -3.22 -8.95
CA ALA A 89 9.18 -4.09 -7.77
C ALA A 89 7.84 -4.83 -7.58
N VAL A 90 6.76 -4.36 -8.17
CA VAL A 90 5.41 -4.85 -7.84
C VAL A 90 5.23 -6.36 -8.07
N TYR A 91 5.80 -6.91 -9.13
CA TYR A 91 5.72 -8.35 -9.44
C TYR A 91 7.02 -9.11 -9.16
N THR A 92 8.12 -8.42 -8.92
CA THR A 92 9.41 -9.05 -8.63
C THR A 92 9.67 -9.22 -7.14
N GLU A 93 9.16 -8.29 -6.30
CA GLU A 93 9.43 -8.27 -4.87
C GLU A 93 8.15 -8.30 -4.02
N MET A 94 7.06 -7.66 -4.45
CA MET A 94 5.85 -7.53 -3.65
C MET A 94 4.87 -8.68 -3.90
N PHE A 95 4.41 -8.85 -5.13
CA PHE A 95 3.46 -9.88 -5.54
C PHE A 95 4.15 -10.95 -6.40
N ASN A 96 5.22 -11.52 -5.87
CA ASN A 96 6.07 -12.49 -6.54
C ASN A 96 5.58 -13.95 -6.38
N ASP A 97 4.28 -14.16 -6.15
CA ASP A 97 3.67 -15.48 -6.13
C ASP A 97 3.81 -16.12 -7.52
N PRO A 98 4.38 -17.36 -7.66
CA PRO A 98 4.53 -18.04 -8.94
C PRO A 98 3.21 -18.27 -9.68
N GLN A 99 2.06 -18.25 -8.99
CA GLN A 99 0.74 -18.43 -9.60
C GLN A 99 0.18 -17.09 -10.13
N ARG A 100 0.78 -15.95 -9.77
CA ARG A 100 0.36 -14.63 -10.21
C ARG A 100 1.19 -14.20 -11.41
N GLU A 101 0.63 -14.28 -12.59
CA GLU A 101 1.30 -13.78 -13.80
C GLU A 101 1.47 -12.26 -13.75
N PRO A 102 2.68 -11.71 -14.03
CA PRO A 102 2.90 -10.29 -14.15
C PRO A 102 2.12 -9.69 -15.32
N GLN A 103 1.06 -8.95 -15.02
CA GLN A 103 0.22 -8.27 -16.03
C GLN A 103 -0.09 -6.87 -15.53
N PHE A 104 0.53 -5.86 -16.13
CA PHE A 104 0.38 -4.47 -15.70
C PHE A 104 -1.01 -3.90 -15.99
N GLU A 105 -1.75 -4.44 -16.99
CA GLU A 105 -3.17 -4.12 -17.22
C GLU A 105 -4.01 -4.44 -15.96
N TYR A 106 -3.59 -5.45 -15.20
CA TYR A 106 -4.24 -5.86 -13.95
C TYR A 106 -3.34 -5.60 -12.72
N LEU A 107 -2.60 -4.48 -12.77
CA LEU A 107 -1.82 -4.02 -11.61
C LEU A 107 -2.66 -4.13 -10.32
N PRO A 108 -2.09 -4.61 -9.19
CA PRO A 108 -2.78 -4.57 -7.91
C PRO A 108 -3.41 -3.20 -7.65
N LYS A 109 -4.69 -3.16 -7.22
CA LYS A 109 -5.34 -1.88 -6.94
C LYS A 109 -4.57 -1.08 -5.92
N THR A 110 -4.17 0.12 -6.32
CA THR A 110 -3.23 0.98 -5.59
C THR A 110 -3.90 2.30 -5.22
N LEU A 111 -3.88 2.64 -3.94
CA LEU A 111 -4.29 3.95 -3.44
C LEU A 111 -3.06 4.74 -3.02
N ILE A 112 -2.84 5.90 -3.63
CA ILE A 112 -1.72 6.79 -3.35
C ILE A 112 -2.20 8.00 -2.57
N PHE A 113 -1.56 8.28 -1.44
CA PHE A 113 -1.82 9.47 -0.65
C PHE A 113 -0.84 10.59 -1.01
N ALA A 114 -1.38 11.67 -1.57
CA ALA A 114 -0.68 12.88 -1.94
C ALA A 114 -0.77 13.96 -0.85
N LEU A 115 0.14 14.91 -0.87
CA LEU A 115 0.19 16.02 0.09
C LEU A 115 -0.98 16.98 -0.10
N ASN A 116 -1.24 17.39 -1.35
CA ASN A 116 -2.26 18.35 -1.74
C ASN A 116 -2.74 18.10 -3.18
N GLU A 117 -3.70 18.91 -3.65
CA GLU A 117 -4.31 18.80 -4.98
C GLU A 117 -3.28 18.90 -6.14
N ALA A 118 -2.32 19.83 -6.03
CA ALA A 118 -1.28 20.01 -7.04
C ALA A 118 -0.36 18.77 -7.10
N HIS A 119 0.03 18.26 -5.92
CA HIS A 119 0.83 17.03 -5.83
C HIS A 119 0.06 15.84 -6.40
N ALA A 120 -1.22 15.68 -6.06
CA ALA A 120 -2.07 14.62 -6.62
C ALA A 120 -2.14 14.68 -8.14
N THR A 121 -2.29 15.86 -8.71
CA THR A 121 -2.31 16.07 -10.17
C THR A 121 -0.98 15.69 -10.81
N ASN A 122 0.16 16.07 -10.20
CA ASN A 122 1.49 15.69 -10.69
C ASN A 122 1.69 14.16 -10.63
N ILE A 123 1.28 13.51 -9.52
CA ILE A 123 1.35 12.05 -9.41
C ILE A 123 0.53 11.38 -10.50
N VAL A 124 -0.70 11.83 -10.75
CA VAL A 124 -1.56 11.27 -11.81
C VAL A 124 -0.90 11.38 -13.18
N ASN A 125 -0.38 12.56 -13.54
CA ASN A 125 0.25 12.77 -14.84
C ASN A 125 1.49 11.88 -15.01
N ILE A 126 2.37 11.87 -14.02
CA ILE A 126 3.60 11.06 -14.06
C ILE A 126 3.29 9.56 -14.03
N ALA A 127 2.27 9.14 -13.26
CA ALA A 127 1.84 7.73 -13.25
C ALA A 127 1.30 7.27 -14.60
N LYS A 128 0.55 8.13 -15.32
CA LYS A 128 0.11 7.82 -16.68
C LYS A 128 1.29 7.60 -17.62
N ASP A 129 2.32 8.43 -17.53
CA ASP A 129 3.53 8.26 -18.34
C ASP A 129 4.26 6.96 -17.98
N VAL A 130 4.54 6.72 -16.68
CA VAL A 130 5.29 5.55 -16.20
C VAL A 130 4.59 4.23 -16.50
N PHE A 131 3.27 4.15 -16.29
CA PHE A 131 2.51 2.92 -16.55
C PHE A 131 2.08 2.79 -18.02
N GLY A 132 1.94 3.90 -18.75
CA GLY A 132 1.73 3.88 -20.21
C GLY A 132 2.87 3.23 -20.98
N GLU A 133 4.11 3.29 -20.47
CA GLU A 133 5.27 2.59 -21.05
C GLU A 133 5.07 1.05 -21.07
N VAL A 134 4.40 0.49 -20.06
CA VAL A 134 4.19 -0.97 -19.89
C VAL A 134 2.78 -1.43 -20.23
N CYS A 135 1.83 -0.51 -20.39
CA CYS A 135 0.45 -0.75 -20.79
C CYS A 135 0.03 0.13 -21.98
N PRO A 136 0.66 0.00 -23.16
CA PRO A 136 0.46 0.93 -24.27
C PRO A 136 -0.97 0.91 -24.85
N ASN A 137 -1.74 -0.13 -24.57
CA ASN A 137 -3.10 -0.28 -25.06
C ASN A 137 -4.17 0.11 -24.02
N ALA A 138 -3.77 0.43 -22.79
CA ALA A 138 -4.70 0.81 -21.74
C ALA A 138 -5.09 2.30 -21.85
N ASP A 139 -6.35 2.59 -21.54
CA ASP A 139 -6.81 3.97 -21.37
C ASP A 139 -6.23 4.53 -20.06
N MET A 140 -5.15 5.30 -20.15
CA MET A 140 -4.48 5.86 -18.99
C MET A 140 -5.35 6.86 -18.22
N ASP A 141 -6.33 7.49 -18.85
CA ASP A 141 -7.28 8.40 -18.17
C ASP A 141 -8.25 7.62 -17.27
N ARG A 142 -8.53 6.38 -17.63
CA ARG A 142 -9.31 5.46 -16.80
C ARG A 142 -8.43 4.71 -15.80
N TYR A 143 -7.21 4.38 -16.18
CA TYR A 143 -6.28 3.58 -15.40
C TYR A 143 -5.79 4.31 -14.14
N VAL A 144 -5.47 5.61 -14.27
CA VAL A 144 -4.99 6.46 -13.16
C VAL A 144 -5.90 7.67 -13.03
N GLN A 145 -6.58 7.79 -11.89
CA GLN A 145 -7.47 8.92 -11.64
C GLN A 145 -7.24 9.56 -10.27
N LYS A 146 -7.54 10.85 -10.18
CA LYS A 146 -7.57 11.61 -8.95
C LYS A 146 -8.95 11.49 -8.29
N ILE A 147 -8.98 11.17 -6.99
CA ILE A 147 -10.19 11.14 -6.17
C ILE A 147 -10.05 12.16 -5.05
N THR A 148 -10.55 13.38 -5.28
CA THR A 148 -10.49 14.49 -4.33
C THR A 148 -11.80 15.27 -4.38
N TYR A 149 -11.98 16.25 -3.49
CA TYR A 149 -13.17 17.10 -3.51
C TYR A 149 -13.35 17.86 -4.83
N SER A 150 -12.25 18.15 -5.53
CA SER A 150 -12.27 18.84 -6.83
C SER A 150 -12.59 17.93 -8.01
N SER A 151 -12.64 16.62 -7.82
CA SER A 151 -12.80 15.62 -8.89
C SER A 151 -14.26 15.37 -9.28
N GLY A 152 -15.23 16.13 -8.77
CA GLY A 152 -16.66 15.92 -9.00
C GLY A 152 -17.28 14.94 -7.99
N ASP A 153 -18.05 13.93 -8.48
CA ASP A 153 -18.65 12.94 -7.58
C ASP A 153 -17.63 11.91 -7.10
N SER A 154 -17.02 12.22 -5.95
CA SER A 154 -16.01 11.35 -5.31
C SER A 154 -16.57 9.97 -4.95
N ASN A 155 -17.86 9.86 -4.60
CA ASN A 155 -18.49 8.59 -4.25
C ASN A 155 -18.60 7.68 -5.48
N GLU A 156 -18.95 8.24 -6.62
CA GLU A 156 -19.01 7.52 -7.89
C GLU A 156 -17.61 7.05 -8.31
N LEU A 157 -16.59 7.90 -8.23
CA LEU A 157 -15.20 7.53 -8.52
C LEU A 157 -14.70 6.41 -7.61
N ILE A 158 -15.06 6.42 -6.33
CA ILE A 158 -14.71 5.35 -5.40
C ILE A 158 -15.44 4.06 -5.76
N ARG A 159 -16.73 4.14 -6.15
CA ARG A 159 -17.49 2.99 -6.62
C ARG A 159 -16.86 2.38 -7.87
N GLN A 160 -16.42 3.21 -8.81
CA GLN A 160 -15.67 2.80 -9.99
C GLN A 160 -14.33 2.19 -9.60
N PHE A 161 -13.55 2.83 -8.74
CA PHE A 161 -12.28 2.27 -8.27
C PHE A 161 -12.44 0.90 -7.61
N ARG A 162 -13.54 0.66 -6.91
CA ARG A 162 -13.84 -0.64 -6.29
C ARG A 162 -14.15 -1.72 -7.33
N ASN A 163 -14.93 -1.42 -8.36
CA ASN A 163 -15.56 -2.43 -9.21
C ASN A 163 -14.98 -2.53 -10.62
N ASP A 164 -14.34 -1.47 -11.10
CA ASP A 164 -13.84 -1.40 -12.46
C ASP A 164 -12.46 -2.06 -12.57
N ARG A 165 -12.28 -2.95 -13.55
CA ARG A 165 -11.01 -3.64 -13.83
C ARG A 165 -9.93 -2.68 -14.34
N ASP A 166 -10.32 -1.67 -15.12
CA ASP A 166 -9.39 -0.79 -15.80
C ASP A 166 -8.90 0.35 -14.89
N PHE A 167 -9.65 0.70 -13.82
CA PHE A 167 -9.24 1.70 -12.86
C PHE A 167 -8.29 1.08 -11.82
N ARG A 168 -6.98 1.24 -12.01
CA ARG A 168 -5.96 0.57 -11.21
C ARG A 168 -5.35 1.42 -10.11
N ILE A 169 -5.11 2.73 -10.38
CA ILE A 169 -4.43 3.64 -9.44
C ILE A 169 -5.34 4.82 -9.13
N ALA A 170 -5.69 4.95 -7.85
CA ALA A 170 -6.39 6.12 -7.31
C ALA A 170 -5.42 7.01 -6.54
N VAL A 171 -5.44 8.32 -6.78
CA VAL A 171 -4.62 9.31 -6.06
C VAL A 171 -5.52 10.24 -5.28
N THR A 172 -5.28 10.39 -3.97
CA THR A 172 -6.08 11.25 -3.09
C THR A 172 -5.21 12.08 -2.16
N CYS A 173 -5.69 13.25 -1.72
CA CYS A 173 -5.01 14.10 -0.73
C CYS A 173 -5.56 13.89 0.66
N THR A 174 -6.86 13.67 0.76
CA THR A 174 -7.59 13.50 2.01
C THR A 174 -8.41 12.25 1.94
N LEU A 175 -8.63 11.64 3.08
CA LEU A 175 -9.60 10.55 3.20
C LEU A 175 -10.96 11.06 2.74
N VAL A 176 -11.31 10.73 1.50
CA VAL A 176 -12.65 10.99 1.00
C VAL A 176 -13.61 10.21 1.87
N ALA A 177 -14.52 10.92 2.48
CA ALA A 177 -15.71 10.55 3.25
C ALA A 177 -15.72 9.15 3.94
N THR A 178 -16.24 9.14 5.15
CA THR A 178 -16.68 7.94 5.89
C THR A 178 -17.51 7.02 5.00
N GLY A 179 -17.12 5.73 4.91
CA GLY A 179 -17.92 4.72 4.19
C GLY A 179 -17.30 4.15 2.91
N THR A 180 -16.09 4.54 2.54
CA THR A 180 -15.42 4.04 1.35
C THR A 180 -14.69 2.74 1.62
N ASP A 181 -15.40 1.62 1.55
CA ASP A 181 -14.83 0.28 1.68
C ASP A 181 -14.42 -0.21 0.28
N VAL A 182 -13.12 -0.26 0.01
CA VAL A 182 -12.53 -0.79 -1.22
C VAL A 182 -11.84 -2.11 -0.89
N LYS A 183 -12.61 -3.20 -0.80
CA LYS A 183 -12.10 -4.52 -0.46
C LYS A 183 -10.97 -5.03 -1.37
N PRO A 184 -11.02 -4.83 -2.71
CA PRO A 184 -9.95 -5.27 -3.61
C PRO A 184 -8.69 -4.39 -3.57
N LEU A 185 -8.56 -3.46 -2.62
CA LEU A 185 -7.36 -2.64 -2.45
C LEU A 185 -6.20 -3.49 -1.94
N GLU A 186 -5.13 -3.61 -2.72
CA GLU A 186 -3.97 -4.45 -2.42
C GLU A 186 -2.73 -3.63 -2.05
N VAL A 187 -2.68 -2.35 -2.44
CA VAL A 187 -1.54 -1.46 -2.16
C VAL A 187 -2.02 -0.11 -1.64
N VAL A 188 -1.44 0.33 -0.53
CA VAL A 188 -1.59 1.69 0.02
C VAL A 188 -0.20 2.35 -0.02
N MET A 189 -0.06 3.44 -0.77
CA MET A 189 1.21 4.13 -0.94
C MET A 189 1.18 5.51 -0.32
N PHE A 190 2.19 5.80 0.50
CA PHE A 190 2.39 7.11 1.10
C PHE A 190 3.43 7.91 0.31
N MET A 191 2.97 8.96 -0.37
CA MET A 191 3.81 10.00 -0.97
C MET A 191 3.69 11.33 -0.22
N ARG A 192 3.21 11.27 1.01
CA ARG A 192 3.14 12.38 1.95
C ARG A 192 3.51 11.92 3.34
N ASP A 193 4.13 12.80 4.11
CA ASP A 193 4.33 12.56 5.53
C ASP A 193 3.02 12.68 6.32
N VAL A 194 2.87 11.89 7.37
CA VAL A 194 1.69 11.84 8.25
C VAL A 194 2.15 11.89 9.70
N GLU A 195 2.08 13.05 10.31
CA GLU A 195 2.50 13.27 11.72
C GLU A 195 1.45 12.77 12.73
N SER A 196 0.19 12.63 12.31
CA SER A 196 -0.91 12.22 13.19
C SER A 196 -1.11 10.71 13.15
N GLU A 197 -0.84 10.04 14.27
CA GLU A 197 -1.05 8.59 14.43
C GLU A 197 -2.49 8.17 14.10
N PRO A 198 -3.57 8.84 14.58
CA PRO A 198 -4.93 8.48 14.20
C PRO A 198 -5.17 8.58 12.70
N LEU A 199 -4.59 9.58 12.03
CA LEU A 199 -4.71 9.74 10.58
C LEU A 199 -3.96 8.62 9.85
N TYR A 200 -2.74 8.30 10.29
CA TYR A 200 -1.97 7.18 9.74
C TYR A 200 -2.73 5.86 9.85
N ILE A 201 -3.29 5.55 11.03
CA ILE A 201 -4.10 4.34 11.25
C ILE A 201 -5.31 4.31 10.31
N GLN A 202 -5.99 5.43 10.11
CA GLN A 202 -7.14 5.52 9.19
C GLN A 202 -6.73 5.30 7.73
N MET A 203 -5.59 5.85 7.31
CA MET A 203 -5.06 5.69 5.95
C MET A 203 -4.60 4.25 5.71
N LYS A 204 -3.79 3.68 6.61
CA LYS A 204 -3.37 2.28 6.61
C LYS A 204 -4.59 1.34 6.61
N GLY A 205 -5.59 1.66 7.43
CA GLY A 205 -6.83 0.90 7.59
C GLY A 205 -7.67 0.73 6.31
N ARG A 206 -7.35 1.45 5.22
CA ARG A 206 -8.02 1.25 3.93
C ARG A 206 -7.65 -0.07 3.26
N GLY A 207 -6.45 -0.59 3.51
CA GLY A 207 -5.96 -1.85 2.93
C GLY A 207 -6.41 -3.11 3.67
N VAL A 208 -6.81 -3.03 4.93
CA VAL A 208 -6.99 -4.21 5.81
C VAL A 208 -8.17 -5.12 5.45
N ARG A 209 -9.10 -4.70 4.60
CA ARG A 209 -10.33 -5.45 4.33
C ARG A 209 -10.07 -6.76 3.59
N THR A 210 -10.69 -7.84 4.07
CA THR A 210 -10.72 -9.13 3.39
C THR A 210 -11.65 -9.11 2.18
N ILE A 211 -11.36 -9.96 1.20
CA ILE A 211 -12.19 -10.20 0.02
C ILE A 211 -12.05 -11.66 -0.38
N GLY A 212 -13.12 -12.28 -0.87
CA GLY A 212 -13.05 -13.61 -1.44
C GLY A 212 -12.23 -13.65 -2.73
N ASP A 213 -11.52 -14.76 -2.98
CA ASP A 213 -10.60 -14.87 -4.12
C ASP A 213 -11.31 -14.70 -5.47
N GLU A 214 -12.51 -15.25 -5.62
CA GLU A 214 -13.32 -15.07 -6.83
C GLU A 214 -13.72 -13.59 -7.03
N GLN A 215 -14.15 -12.92 -5.95
CA GLN A 215 -14.51 -11.51 -6.00
C GLN A 215 -13.29 -10.63 -6.31
N LEU A 216 -12.11 -10.99 -5.81
CA LEU A 216 -10.86 -10.31 -6.13
C LEU A 216 -10.52 -10.48 -7.62
N ARG A 217 -10.56 -11.72 -8.14
CA ARG A 217 -10.31 -12.00 -9.57
C ARG A 217 -11.32 -11.35 -10.51
N ASN A 218 -12.53 -11.07 -10.06
CA ASN A 218 -13.49 -10.29 -10.86
C ASN A 218 -12.99 -8.88 -11.16
N VAL A 219 -12.12 -8.32 -10.34
CA VAL A 219 -11.59 -6.95 -10.47
C VAL A 219 -10.10 -6.96 -10.83
N THR A 220 -9.34 -7.94 -10.33
CA THR A 220 -7.91 -8.13 -10.58
C THR A 220 -7.69 -9.57 -11.07
N PRO A 221 -7.87 -9.84 -12.38
CA PRO A 221 -7.92 -11.21 -12.92
C PRO A 221 -6.69 -12.06 -12.64
N ASN A 222 -5.51 -11.47 -12.57
CA ASN A 222 -4.25 -12.15 -12.27
C ASN A 222 -4.01 -12.35 -10.76
N ALA A 223 -4.93 -11.93 -9.87
CA ALA A 223 -4.76 -12.11 -8.44
C ALA A 223 -5.03 -13.57 -8.04
N VAL A 224 -4.23 -14.09 -7.11
CA VAL A 224 -4.42 -15.41 -6.52
C VAL A 224 -5.35 -15.29 -5.32
N SER A 225 -4.93 -14.52 -4.31
CA SER A 225 -5.68 -14.24 -3.08
C SER A 225 -5.22 -12.91 -2.49
N LYS A 226 -5.99 -12.35 -1.56
CA LYS A 226 -5.56 -11.20 -0.76
C LYS A 226 -5.26 -11.64 0.66
N ASP A 227 -4.03 -12.06 0.89
CA ASP A 227 -3.56 -12.55 2.19
C ASP A 227 -2.98 -11.43 3.06
N CYS A 228 -2.51 -10.38 2.42
CA CYS A 228 -2.06 -9.14 3.02
C CYS A 228 -2.33 -7.99 2.04
N PHE A 229 -2.05 -6.78 2.48
CA PHE A 229 -1.86 -5.65 1.57
C PHE A 229 -0.46 -5.08 1.75
N PHE A 230 0.05 -4.40 0.74
CA PHE A 230 1.33 -3.72 0.84
C PHE A 230 1.13 -2.25 1.22
N LEU A 231 1.87 -1.83 2.25
CA LEU A 231 2.04 -0.43 2.59
C LEU A 231 3.35 0.02 1.98
N VAL A 232 3.27 0.79 0.89
CA VAL A 232 4.45 1.35 0.22
C VAL A 232 4.78 2.69 0.85
N ASP A 233 5.92 2.77 1.49
CA ASP A 233 6.41 3.98 2.15
C ASP A 233 7.52 4.62 1.32
N ALA A 234 7.20 5.73 0.67
CA ALA A 234 8.14 6.47 -0.16
C ALA A 234 8.74 7.72 0.52
N VAL A 235 8.33 8.01 1.78
CA VAL A 235 8.72 9.23 2.49
C VAL A 235 9.20 9.00 3.93
N GLY A 236 9.27 7.72 4.37
CA GLY A 236 9.72 7.36 5.71
C GLY A 236 8.66 7.56 6.80
N VAL A 237 7.36 7.58 6.44
CA VAL A 237 6.26 7.73 7.40
C VAL A 237 6.22 6.60 8.43
N THR A 238 6.66 5.40 8.05
CA THR A 238 6.70 4.24 8.94
C THR A 238 7.84 4.31 9.96
N GLU A 239 8.85 5.14 9.75
CA GLU A 239 10.01 5.25 10.64
C GLU A 239 9.71 6.06 11.90
N HIS A 240 8.81 7.07 11.83
CA HIS A 240 8.52 7.94 12.98
C HIS A 240 7.14 7.72 13.58
N THR A 241 6.24 7.10 12.89
CA THR A 241 4.92 6.74 13.45
C THR A 241 4.96 5.43 14.22
N MET A 242 6.01 4.63 14.02
CA MET A 242 6.27 3.39 14.77
C MET A 242 7.10 3.64 16.03
N SER A 243 6.71 4.58 16.89
CA SER A 243 7.22 4.65 18.26
C SER A 243 6.63 3.55 19.16
N ILE A 244 5.84 2.65 18.63
CA ILE A 244 5.48 1.37 19.22
C ILE A 244 6.47 0.35 18.64
N PRO A 245 7.24 -0.38 19.44
CA PRO A 245 8.23 -1.33 18.95
C PRO A 245 7.53 -2.52 18.27
N GLU A 246 7.26 -2.42 16.96
CA GLU A 246 7.21 -3.60 16.13
C GLU A 246 8.68 -4.01 15.91
N GLN A 247 9.20 -4.80 16.85
CA GLN A 247 10.50 -5.43 16.72
C GLN A 247 10.46 -6.39 15.53
N GLY A 248 11.06 -5.97 14.43
CA GLY A 248 11.26 -6.79 13.24
C GLY A 248 12.23 -6.07 12.32
N GLU A 249 13.53 -6.28 12.53
CA GLU A 249 14.58 -5.81 11.64
C GLU A 249 14.52 -6.58 10.31
N GLY A 250 14.37 -5.85 9.22
CA GLY A 250 14.52 -6.33 7.85
C GLY A 250 13.35 -5.95 6.94
N PRO A 251 13.57 -5.83 5.63
CA PRO A 251 12.49 -5.67 4.69
C PRO A 251 11.63 -6.94 4.71
N ASP A 252 10.39 -6.84 5.19
CA ASP A 252 9.44 -7.96 5.26
C ASP A 252 8.81 -8.21 3.88
N THR A 253 9.67 -8.27 2.86
CA THR A 253 9.30 -8.52 1.46
C THR A 253 9.38 -10.01 1.09
N GLU A 254 9.94 -10.85 1.98
CA GLU A 254 10.07 -12.27 1.70
C GLU A 254 8.70 -12.95 1.67
N VAL A 255 8.32 -13.50 0.53
CA VAL A 255 7.17 -14.41 0.45
C VAL A 255 7.50 -15.69 1.20
N ILE A 256 7.13 -15.72 2.47
CA ILE A 256 7.30 -16.91 3.28
C ILE A 256 6.08 -17.79 3.04
N THR A 257 6.26 -18.91 2.36
CA THR A 257 5.21 -19.93 2.24
C THR A 257 4.89 -20.52 3.60
N LEU A 258 3.69 -21.09 3.77
CA LEU A 258 3.29 -21.75 5.02
C LEU A 258 4.34 -22.80 5.46
N LYS A 259 4.91 -23.54 4.51
CA LYS A 259 5.95 -24.55 4.77
C LYS A 259 7.19 -23.91 5.40
N VAL A 260 7.73 -22.87 4.79
CA VAL A 260 8.92 -22.14 5.30
C VAL A 260 8.63 -21.49 6.65
N LEU A 261 7.41 -20.98 6.83
CA LEU A 261 6.97 -20.39 8.11
C LEU A 261 6.96 -21.45 9.23
N LEU A 262 6.38 -22.62 8.96
CA LEU A 262 6.36 -23.74 9.90
C LEU A 262 7.78 -24.25 10.21
N GLU A 263 8.64 -24.37 9.22
CA GLU A 263 10.04 -24.76 9.39
C GLU A 263 10.80 -23.77 10.29
N ARG A 264 10.65 -22.46 10.07
CA ARG A 264 11.28 -21.42 10.91
C ARG A 264 10.81 -21.49 12.36
N ILE A 265 9.51 -21.68 12.58
CA ILE A 265 8.93 -21.82 13.92
C ILE A 265 9.42 -23.11 14.59
N ALA A 266 9.49 -24.23 13.86
CA ALA A 266 9.97 -25.51 14.37
C ALA A 266 11.46 -25.46 14.80
N HIS A 267 12.26 -24.61 14.17
CA HIS A 267 13.67 -24.37 14.55
C HIS A 267 13.85 -23.38 15.72
N GLY A 268 12.74 -22.96 16.37
CA GLY A 268 12.79 -22.08 17.54
C GLY A 268 13.03 -20.60 17.22
N ASN A 269 12.97 -20.20 15.95
CA ASN A 269 12.99 -18.80 15.56
C ASN A 269 11.56 -18.25 15.64
N LEU A 270 11.21 -17.71 16.81
CA LEU A 270 9.85 -17.31 17.20
C LEU A 270 9.67 -15.79 17.38
N PRO A 271 10.04 -14.93 16.40
CA PRO A 271 9.59 -13.55 16.44
C PRO A 271 8.05 -13.51 16.39
N ASP A 272 7.47 -12.60 17.14
CA ASP A 272 6.00 -12.42 17.21
C ASP A 272 5.34 -12.30 15.82
N MET A 273 6.04 -11.71 14.85
CA MET A 273 5.57 -11.57 13.48
C MET A 273 5.32 -12.91 12.79
N TYR A 274 6.18 -13.93 13.03
CA TYR A 274 5.96 -15.26 12.43
C TYR A 274 4.78 -15.99 13.04
N ILE A 275 4.58 -15.82 14.35
CA ILE A 275 3.42 -16.40 15.06
C ILE A 275 2.13 -15.73 14.57
N LYS A 276 2.09 -14.40 14.49
CA LYS A 276 0.94 -13.63 13.95
C LYS A 276 0.62 -14.05 12.52
N ARG A 277 1.66 -14.20 11.69
CA ARG A 277 1.52 -14.60 10.28
C ARG A 277 1.01 -16.04 10.15
N LEU A 278 1.50 -16.96 10.99
CA LEU A 278 0.99 -18.32 11.03
C LEU A 278 -0.49 -18.33 11.45
N ALA A 279 -0.85 -17.65 12.54
CA ALA A 279 -2.22 -17.55 13.02
C ALA A 279 -3.17 -17.01 11.93
N SER A 280 -2.79 -15.93 11.27
CA SER A 280 -3.56 -15.36 10.15
C SER A 280 -3.71 -16.34 8.98
N THR A 281 -2.64 -17.07 8.64
CA THR A 281 -2.67 -18.06 7.55
C THR A 281 -3.56 -19.26 7.90
N LEU A 282 -3.47 -19.76 9.14
CA LEU A 282 -4.30 -20.87 9.62
C LEU A 282 -5.78 -20.49 9.69
N ALA A 283 -6.09 -19.31 10.24
CA ALA A 283 -7.47 -18.80 10.28
C ALA A 283 -8.08 -18.70 8.87
N ARG A 284 -7.30 -18.25 7.89
CA ARG A 284 -7.76 -18.20 6.50
C ARG A 284 -7.98 -19.58 5.91
N LEU A 285 -7.08 -20.53 6.14
CA LEU A 285 -7.23 -21.92 5.68
C LEU A 285 -8.48 -22.55 6.29
N HIS A 286 -8.69 -22.35 7.59
CA HIS A 286 -9.90 -22.77 8.28
C HIS A 286 -11.18 -22.22 7.63
N ASN A 287 -11.21 -20.91 7.35
CA ASN A 287 -12.38 -20.26 6.75
C ASN A 287 -12.63 -20.68 5.28
N LYS A 288 -11.59 -21.15 4.56
CA LYS A 288 -11.69 -21.62 3.17
C LYS A 288 -11.93 -23.10 3.04
N ALA A 289 -11.60 -23.89 4.05
CA ALA A 289 -11.70 -25.34 3.99
C ALA A 289 -13.15 -25.80 3.82
N ASP A 290 -13.38 -26.61 2.78
CA ASP A 290 -14.66 -27.31 2.58
C ASP A 290 -14.77 -28.55 3.49
N GLY A 291 -15.92 -29.24 3.41
CA GLY A 291 -16.18 -30.40 4.26
C GLY A 291 -15.21 -31.57 4.04
N GLU A 292 -14.72 -31.78 2.81
CA GLU A 292 -13.78 -32.85 2.50
C GLU A 292 -12.39 -32.53 3.06
N GLN A 293 -11.95 -31.27 2.90
CA GLN A 293 -10.66 -30.78 3.41
C GLN A 293 -10.61 -30.80 4.95
N ARG A 294 -11.72 -30.47 5.62
CA ARG A 294 -11.83 -30.56 7.07
C ARG A 294 -11.75 -32.02 7.55
N ALA A 295 -12.49 -32.90 6.93
CA ALA A 295 -12.47 -34.36 7.27
C ALA A 295 -11.07 -34.96 7.05
N GLU A 296 -10.36 -34.57 5.97
CA GLU A 296 -8.99 -35.00 5.71
C GLU A 296 -8.00 -34.45 6.74
N PHE A 297 -8.17 -33.20 7.17
CA PHE A 297 -7.36 -32.60 8.23
C PHE A 297 -7.56 -33.35 9.55
N GLU A 298 -8.79 -33.58 9.97
CA GLU A 298 -9.12 -34.35 11.20
C GLU A 298 -8.55 -35.75 11.17
N ARG A 299 -8.60 -36.40 10.00
CA ARG A 299 -8.01 -37.74 9.81
C ARG A 299 -6.50 -37.74 9.99
N LEU A 300 -5.81 -36.70 9.51
CA LEU A 300 -4.33 -36.61 9.55
C LEU A 300 -3.82 -36.03 10.86
N ALA A 301 -4.48 -35.03 11.41
CA ALA A 301 -4.07 -34.35 12.64
C ALA A 301 -4.52 -35.09 13.89
N HIS A 302 -5.51 -35.98 13.80
CA HIS A 302 -6.21 -36.60 14.92
C HIS A 302 -6.85 -35.59 15.89
N ASP A 303 -7.20 -34.42 15.37
CA ASP A 303 -7.79 -33.29 16.13
C ASP A 303 -8.75 -32.51 15.22
N SER A 304 -9.70 -31.79 15.84
CA SER A 304 -10.62 -30.92 15.10
C SER A 304 -9.88 -29.74 14.42
N MET A 305 -10.39 -29.29 13.30
CA MET A 305 -9.92 -28.09 12.65
C MET A 305 -10.52 -26.82 13.30
N ASP A 306 -11.52 -26.96 14.17
CA ASP A 306 -12.24 -25.87 14.87
C ASP A 306 -11.51 -25.40 16.13
#